data_063afd8333c14243d6deb9d4321b2858
#
_entry.id   063afd8333c14243d6deb9d4321b2858
#
_cell.length_a   1.000
_cell.length_b   1.000
_cell.length_c   1.000
_cell.angle_alpha   90.00
_cell.angle_beta   90.00
_cell.angle_gamma   90.00
#
_symmetry.space_group_name_H-M   'P 1'
#
loop_
_entity.id
_entity.type
_entity.pdbx_description
1 polymer ?
#
loop_
_entity_poly.entity_id
_entity_poly.type
_entity_poly.pdbx_seq_one_letter_code
_entity_poly.pdbx_strand_id
1 'polypeptide(L)'
;MPSVRKTRKGNNMQTGGGELILTKPPPEKKLRFHILAVPHTITRKDYSACAYTQKALKFGKMMMRRGHTIIHYGHNESEIECTEQVSITDNQLFLETYGHYDWKKELFKHDIHDKCNTTFNKRAIEEIGKRKQKFDFLLCFWGIGHAEIANAHPDMICVEPGIGCFNPPSTPFSIYESYSVMNYVYGQERWQPKWTDAVIPNYFDLDDFTFSATPAKPHYFMYLGRIIESKGIGIAVEIAKRTGIKLKVAGQGNFKANVGFEPPPEVEIVGYLEPKERDEMLRGALALLAPTHYNEPFGGVTTEALLCGTPIITSDWGAFAENNLQGITGYRCRNMDQFVWAAKNIHKIDRRKCRYWAEKNFSLERIAPMYEEYFTSLLPIFTGKGFYEVNEDRKDIDWLKRDYPLDK
;
A
#
# COMPACT_ATOMS: atom_id res chain seq x y z
N MET A 1 -46.33 50.07 9.42
CA MET A 1 -44.99 49.44 9.44
C MET A 1 -44.98 48.32 8.44
N PRO A 2 -44.24 48.37 7.36
CA PRO A 2 -44.28 47.35 6.28
C PRO A 2 -43.25 46.24 6.54
N SER A 3 -43.70 45.00 6.34
CA SER A 3 -42.94 43.77 6.39
C SER A 3 -42.00 43.63 5.19
N VAL A 4 -40.74 43.44 5.47
CA VAL A 4 -39.76 43.14 4.43
C VAL A 4 -39.71 41.62 4.20
N ARG A 5 -40.20 41.18 3.05
CA ARG A 5 -39.96 39.82 2.50
C ARG A 5 -38.52 39.72 2.04
N LYS A 6 -37.73 38.88 2.68
CA LYS A 6 -36.44 38.40 2.15
C LYS A 6 -36.66 37.25 1.18
N THR A 7 -36.41 37.49 -0.08
CA THR A 7 -36.33 36.48 -1.13
C THR A 7 -35.13 35.55 -0.87
N ARG A 8 -35.39 34.25 -0.71
CA ARG A 8 -34.36 33.20 -0.77
C ARG A 8 -33.83 33.11 -2.20
N LYS A 9 -32.59 33.50 -2.41
CA LYS A 9 -31.82 33.11 -3.62
C LYS A 9 -31.53 31.63 -3.54
N GLY A 10 -31.97 30.88 -4.53
CA GLY A 10 -31.63 29.48 -4.69
C GLY A 10 -30.12 29.36 -4.96
N ASN A 11 -29.42 28.62 -4.15
CA ASN A 11 -28.07 28.18 -4.46
C ASN A 11 -28.14 27.06 -5.49
N ASN A 12 -27.77 27.37 -6.72
CA ASN A 12 -27.41 26.40 -7.74
C ASN A 12 -26.20 25.61 -7.19
N MET A 13 -26.40 24.32 -6.93
CA MET A 13 -25.30 23.38 -6.81
C MET A 13 -24.58 23.29 -8.17
N GLN A 14 -23.51 24.02 -8.33
CA GLN A 14 -22.52 23.72 -9.35
C GLN A 14 -21.85 22.40 -8.97
N THR A 15 -22.13 21.38 -9.76
CA THR A 15 -21.30 20.18 -9.87
C THR A 15 -20.01 20.58 -10.57
N GLY A 16 -19.03 20.98 -9.81
CA GLY A 16 -17.74 21.43 -10.32
C GLY A 16 -16.61 20.83 -9.52
N GLY A 17 -15.72 20.20 -10.22
CA GLY A 17 -14.31 20.06 -9.99
C GLY A 17 -13.84 19.83 -8.55
N GLY A 18 -13.08 18.75 -8.38
CA GLY A 18 -12.46 18.39 -7.12
C GLY A 18 -11.82 19.59 -6.43
N GLU A 19 -12.32 19.94 -5.25
CA GLU A 19 -11.52 20.69 -4.30
C GLU A 19 -10.26 19.86 -4.04
N LEU A 20 -9.14 20.43 -4.46
CA LEU A 20 -7.81 19.93 -4.14
C LEU A 20 -7.77 19.54 -2.66
N ILE A 21 -7.37 18.32 -2.39
CA ILE A 21 -6.94 17.91 -1.06
C ILE A 21 -5.96 19.00 -0.61
N LEU A 22 -6.28 19.72 0.46
CA LEU A 22 -5.39 20.74 1.01
C LEU A 22 -4.13 20.02 1.48
N THR A 23 -3.17 19.90 0.58
CA THR A 23 -1.86 19.35 0.90
C THR A 23 -1.14 20.37 1.74
N LYS A 24 -0.64 19.97 2.89
CA LYS A 24 0.30 20.78 3.66
C LYS A 24 1.44 21.19 2.71
N PRO A 25 1.85 22.47 2.68
CA PRO A 25 2.97 22.87 1.84
C PRO A 25 4.21 22.02 2.18
N PRO A 26 5.14 21.82 1.24
CA PRO A 26 6.39 21.11 1.51
C PRO A 26 7.07 21.73 2.73
N PRO A 27 7.73 20.93 3.58
CA PRO A 27 8.47 21.47 4.72
C PRO A 27 9.60 22.37 4.23
N GLU A 28 9.93 23.40 4.98
CA GLU A 28 11.06 24.31 4.69
C GLU A 28 12.38 23.54 4.63
N LYS A 29 12.52 22.49 5.43
CA LYS A 29 13.71 21.66 5.49
C LYS A 29 13.63 20.47 4.54
N LYS A 30 14.53 20.41 3.57
CA LYS A 30 14.71 19.23 2.70
C LYS A 30 15.33 18.07 3.49
N LEU A 31 14.71 16.91 3.39
CA LEU A 31 15.20 15.66 3.96
C LEU A 31 15.95 14.86 2.87
N ARG A 32 16.87 14.00 3.31
CA ARG A 32 17.62 13.08 2.43
C ARG A 32 17.32 11.66 2.82
N PHE A 33 16.91 10.86 1.83
CA PHE A 33 16.50 9.47 1.99
C PHE A 33 17.37 8.54 1.15
N HIS A 34 17.97 7.54 1.79
CA HIS A 34 18.62 6.41 1.16
C HIS A 34 17.60 5.27 1.11
N ILE A 35 17.07 4.96 -0.07
CA ILE A 35 16.05 3.95 -0.26
C ILE A 35 16.70 2.64 -0.71
N LEU A 36 16.55 1.60 0.07
CA LEU A 36 16.96 0.25 -0.29
C LEU A 36 15.85 -0.45 -1.06
N ALA A 37 16.14 -0.90 -2.27
CA ALA A 37 15.25 -1.73 -3.06
C ALA A 37 15.10 -3.13 -2.46
N VAL A 38 14.05 -3.85 -2.86
CA VAL A 38 13.91 -5.28 -2.57
C VAL A 38 14.92 -6.05 -3.43
N PRO A 39 15.87 -6.83 -2.86
CA PRO A 39 17.00 -7.39 -3.58
C PRO A 39 16.66 -8.29 -4.78
N HIS A 40 15.53 -9.02 -4.71
CA HIS A 40 15.10 -10.00 -5.72
C HIS A 40 14.09 -9.45 -6.74
N THR A 41 13.90 -8.12 -6.80
CA THR A 41 13.01 -7.47 -7.77
C THR A 41 13.65 -6.25 -8.39
N ILE A 42 13.09 -5.79 -9.50
CA ILE A 42 13.46 -4.51 -10.12
C ILE A 42 12.42 -3.47 -9.67
N THR A 43 12.87 -2.30 -9.21
CA THR A 43 11.96 -1.23 -8.76
C THR A 43 11.31 -0.56 -9.97
N ARG A 44 10.27 -1.21 -10.50
CA ARG A 44 9.49 -0.81 -11.69
C ARG A 44 7.99 -1.07 -11.49
N LYS A 45 7.16 -0.40 -12.29
CA LYS A 45 5.69 -0.54 -12.25
C LYS A 45 5.19 -1.94 -12.56
N ASP A 46 5.82 -2.65 -13.47
CA ASP A 46 5.44 -4.01 -13.86
C ASP A 46 5.62 -5.04 -12.74
N TYR A 47 6.51 -4.79 -11.76
CA TYR A 47 6.61 -5.63 -10.55
C TYR A 47 5.44 -5.39 -9.57
N SER A 48 4.23 -5.24 -10.08
CA SER A 48 3.03 -4.90 -9.29
C SER A 48 2.60 -5.98 -8.30
N ALA A 49 3.07 -7.23 -8.46
CA ALA A 49 2.82 -8.31 -7.52
C ALA A 49 3.67 -8.24 -6.24
N CYS A 50 4.73 -7.42 -6.22
CA CYS A 50 5.54 -7.20 -5.01
C CYS A 50 5.16 -5.88 -4.33
N ALA A 51 4.42 -5.96 -3.23
CA ALA A 51 3.97 -4.78 -2.50
C ALA A 51 5.13 -3.90 -2.00
N TYR A 52 6.22 -4.49 -1.54
CA TYR A 52 7.39 -3.75 -1.04
C TYR A 52 8.11 -2.98 -2.15
N THR A 53 8.27 -3.59 -3.33
CA THR A 53 8.81 -2.93 -4.52
C THR A 53 7.95 -1.74 -4.93
N GLN A 54 6.63 -1.90 -4.93
CA GLN A 54 5.70 -0.81 -5.24
C GLN A 54 5.70 0.30 -4.19
N LYS A 55 5.94 -0.01 -2.91
CA LYS A 55 6.13 1.01 -1.87
C LYS A 55 7.37 1.84 -2.12
N ALA A 56 8.52 1.21 -2.35
CA ALA A 56 9.77 1.91 -2.64
C ALA A 56 9.62 2.83 -3.88
N LEU A 57 9.04 2.29 -4.97
CA LEU A 57 8.78 3.03 -6.20
C LEU A 57 7.93 4.29 -5.97
N LYS A 58 6.80 4.13 -5.30
CA LYS A 58 5.85 5.23 -5.03
C LYS A 58 6.39 6.21 -3.99
N PHE A 59 7.18 5.74 -3.01
CA PHE A 59 7.84 6.61 -2.04
C PHE A 59 8.82 7.56 -2.72
N GLY A 60 9.63 7.06 -3.66
CA GLY A 60 10.53 7.88 -4.46
C GLY A 60 9.77 9.01 -5.15
N LYS A 61 8.72 8.66 -5.93
CA LYS A 61 7.86 9.64 -6.60
C LYS A 61 7.24 10.64 -5.63
N MET A 62 6.67 10.16 -4.53
CA MET A 62 6.01 10.97 -3.51
C MET A 62 6.95 12.02 -2.92
N MET A 63 8.14 11.62 -2.50
CA MET A 63 9.10 12.51 -1.83
C MET A 63 9.87 13.41 -2.80
N MET A 64 10.10 12.97 -4.05
CA MET A 64 10.65 13.82 -5.11
C MET A 64 9.70 14.98 -5.43
N ARG A 65 8.39 14.72 -5.55
CA ARG A 65 7.36 15.77 -5.75
C ARG A 65 7.31 16.78 -4.60
N ARG A 66 7.74 16.38 -3.40
CA ARG A 66 7.84 17.22 -2.21
C ARG A 66 9.18 17.97 -2.10
N GLY A 67 10.09 17.76 -3.05
CA GLY A 67 11.38 18.43 -3.14
C GLY A 67 12.49 17.86 -2.25
N HIS A 68 12.32 16.65 -1.72
CA HIS A 68 13.33 15.92 -0.96
C HIS A 68 14.40 15.30 -1.85
N THR A 69 15.53 14.91 -1.26
CA THR A 69 16.60 14.17 -1.96
C THR A 69 16.41 12.68 -1.79
N ILE A 70 16.40 11.93 -2.88
CA ILE A 70 16.25 10.48 -2.91
C ILE A 70 17.48 9.85 -3.54
N ILE A 71 18.15 8.96 -2.81
CA ILE A 71 19.23 8.11 -3.30
C ILE A 71 18.71 6.68 -3.26
N HIS A 72 18.55 6.06 -4.41
CA HIS A 72 18.01 4.72 -4.55
C HIS A 72 19.12 3.71 -4.81
N TYR A 73 19.13 2.63 -4.04
CA TYR A 73 20.06 1.50 -4.17
C TYR A 73 19.27 0.28 -4.65
N GLY A 74 19.52 -0.16 -5.88
CA GLY A 74 18.73 -1.23 -6.46
C GLY A 74 19.32 -1.81 -7.75
N HIS A 75 18.45 -2.48 -8.50
CA HIS A 75 18.80 -3.04 -9.79
C HIS A 75 19.10 -1.94 -10.82
N ASN A 76 20.05 -2.16 -11.72
CA ASN A 76 20.45 -1.18 -12.73
C ASN A 76 19.32 -0.78 -13.70
N GLU A 77 18.29 -1.62 -13.86
CA GLU A 77 17.09 -1.34 -14.68
C GLU A 77 15.92 -0.76 -13.87
N SER A 78 16.14 -0.28 -12.65
CA SER A 78 15.09 0.35 -11.87
C SER A 78 14.63 1.68 -12.48
N GLU A 79 13.32 1.96 -12.39
CA GLU A 79 12.65 3.14 -12.99
C GLU A 79 11.99 4.01 -11.91
N ILE A 80 12.68 4.20 -10.80
CA ILE A 80 12.20 5.03 -9.68
C ILE A 80 12.54 6.51 -9.92
N GLU A 81 11.60 7.41 -9.60
CA GLU A 81 11.91 8.84 -9.52
C GLU A 81 12.83 9.10 -8.34
N CYS A 82 14.08 9.48 -8.60
CA CYS A 82 15.08 9.72 -7.57
C CYS A 82 16.10 10.78 -8.02
N THR A 83 16.86 11.32 -7.06
CA THR A 83 17.96 12.25 -7.31
C THR A 83 19.19 11.53 -7.84
N GLU A 84 19.46 10.33 -7.30
CA GLU A 84 20.57 9.48 -7.70
C GLU A 84 20.15 8.01 -7.65
N GLN A 85 20.45 7.26 -8.71
CA GLN A 85 20.29 5.80 -8.74
C GLN A 85 21.65 5.14 -8.64
N VAL A 86 21.83 4.26 -7.65
CA VAL A 86 23.04 3.49 -7.42
C VAL A 86 22.76 2.03 -7.80
N SER A 87 23.41 1.54 -8.83
CA SER A 87 23.26 0.16 -9.30
C SER A 87 23.98 -0.82 -8.37
N ILE A 88 23.19 -1.62 -7.66
CA ILE A 88 23.68 -2.62 -6.69
C ILE A 88 23.57 -4.03 -7.26
N THR A 89 22.50 -4.33 -7.99
CA THR A 89 22.26 -5.64 -8.64
C THR A 89 22.02 -5.46 -10.14
N ASP A 90 22.11 -6.56 -10.87
CA ASP A 90 21.93 -6.61 -12.32
C ASP A 90 21.35 -7.97 -12.75
N ASN A 91 21.00 -8.10 -14.04
CA ASN A 91 20.44 -9.31 -14.63
C ASN A 91 21.36 -10.53 -14.51
N GLN A 92 22.69 -10.33 -14.53
CA GLN A 92 23.64 -11.42 -14.39
C GLN A 92 23.54 -12.04 -12.98
N LEU A 93 23.51 -11.21 -11.95
CA LEU A 93 23.36 -11.67 -10.57
C LEU A 93 22.00 -12.36 -10.36
N PHE A 94 20.93 -11.85 -10.98
CA PHE A 94 19.60 -12.48 -10.92
C PHE A 94 19.63 -13.87 -11.57
N LEU A 95 20.21 -13.99 -12.75
CA LEU A 95 20.34 -15.27 -13.45
C LEU A 95 21.16 -16.28 -12.64
N GLU A 96 22.27 -15.85 -12.04
CA GLU A 96 23.14 -16.69 -11.22
C GLU A 96 22.47 -17.16 -9.92
N THR A 97 21.54 -16.37 -9.39
CA THR A 97 20.87 -16.70 -8.12
C THR A 97 19.59 -17.50 -8.32
N TYR A 98 18.74 -17.08 -9.25
CA TYR A 98 17.36 -17.60 -9.40
C TYR A 98 17.19 -18.49 -10.63
N GLY A 99 18.15 -18.50 -11.55
CA GLY A 99 18.04 -19.16 -12.85
C GLY A 99 16.99 -18.47 -13.75
N HIS A 100 16.62 -19.15 -14.81
CA HIS A 100 15.49 -18.71 -15.65
C HIS A 100 14.16 -19.08 -14.99
N TYR A 101 13.31 -18.09 -14.73
CA TYR A 101 11.93 -18.31 -14.30
C TYR A 101 11.05 -17.14 -14.74
N ASP A 102 9.76 -17.40 -14.90
CA ASP A 102 8.79 -16.37 -15.27
C ASP A 102 8.06 -15.89 -14.00
N TRP A 103 8.57 -14.82 -13.39
CA TRP A 103 8.01 -14.24 -12.17
C TRP A 103 6.57 -13.71 -12.34
N LYS A 104 6.07 -13.55 -13.57
CA LYS A 104 4.66 -13.22 -13.83
C LYS A 104 3.74 -14.42 -13.63
N LYS A 105 4.24 -15.63 -13.77
CA LYS A 105 3.48 -16.89 -13.59
C LYS A 105 3.80 -17.56 -12.25
N GLU A 106 5.05 -17.47 -11.81
CA GLU A 106 5.54 -18.10 -10.59
C GLU A 106 5.62 -17.08 -9.44
N LEU A 107 5.61 -17.56 -8.20
CA LEU A 107 5.90 -16.72 -7.04
C LEU A 107 7.36 -16.27 -7.09
N PHE A 108 7.64 -15.06 -6.58
CA PHE A 108 9.01 -14.57 -6.49
C PHE A 108 9.88 -15.53 -5.68
N LYS A 109 11.04 -15.89 -6.25
CA LYS A 109 12.09 -16.63 -5.56
C LYS A 109 12.89 -15.65 -4.71
N HIS A 110 13.04 -15.94 -3.45
CA HIS A 110 13.82 -15.11 -2.53
C HIS A 110 14.24 -15.88 -1.30
N ASP A 111 15.45 -15.60 -0.82
CA ASP A 111 15.95 -16.00 0.49
C ASP A 111 16.86 -14.87 0.98
N ILE A 112 16.76 -14.49 2.24
CA ILE A 112 17.62 -13.45 2.84
C ILE A 112 19.10 -13.86 2.89
N HIS A 113 19.40 -15.14 2.70
CA HIS A 113 20.74 -15.70 2.67
C HIS A 113 21.20 -16.08 1.26
N ASP A 114 20.38 -15.85 0.23
CA ASP A 114 20.78 -16.13 -1.14
C ASP A 114 21.89 -15.18 -1.64
N LYS A 115 22.49 -15.56 -2.78
CA LYS A 115 23.60 -14.81 -3.37
C LYS A 115 23.19 -13.37 -3.72
N CYS A 116 21.96 -13.16 -4.18
CA CYS A 116 21.46 -11.83 -4.55
C CYS A 116 21.35 -10.94 -3.33
N ASN A 117 20.69 -11.40 -2.26
CA ASN A 117 20.51 -10.62 -1.04
C ASN A 117 21.82 -10.30 -0.34
N THR A 118 22.71 -11.27 -0.20
CA THR A 118 24.03 -11.08 0.44
C THR A 118 24.94 -10.15 -0.36
N THR A 119 24.93 -10.25 -1.70
CA THR A 119 25.66 -9.34 -2.58
C THR A 119 25.07 -7.93 -2.52
N PHE A 120 23.73 -7.81 -2.52
CA PHE A 120 23.04 -6.54 -2.35
C PHE A 120 23.50 -5.85 -1.08
N ASN A 121 23.43 -6.53 0.07
CA ASN A 121 23.79 -5.97 1.36
C ASN A 121 25.24 -5.48 1.39
N LYS A 122 26.17 -6.31 0.95
CA LYS A 122 27.59 -5.95 0.91
C LYS A 122 27.85 -4.69 0.06
N ARG A 123 27.32 -4.65 -1.17
CA ARG A 123 27.52 -3.51 -2.07
C ARG A 123 26.81 -2.25 -1.55
N ALA A 124 25.59 -2.39 -0.99
CA ALA A 124 24.86 -1.27 -0.44
C ALA A 124 25.59 -0.63 0.77
N ILE A 125 26.16 -1.43 1.67
CA ILE A 125 26.97 -0.93 2.79
C ILE A 125 28.12 -0.05 2.26
N GLU A 126 28.86 -0.51 1.27
CA GLU A 126 29.98 0.24 0.69
C GLU A 126 29.52 1.55 0.04
N GLU A 127 28.43 1.50 -0.75
CA GLU A 127 27.94 2.64 -1.53
C GLU A 127 27.24 3.70 -0.65
N ILE A 128 26.55 3.28 0.41
CA ILE A 128 25.98 4.19 1.42
C ILE A 128 27.09 4.92 2.16
N GLY A 129 28.15 4.19 2.56
CA GLY A 129 29.30 4.78 3.24
C GLY A 129 29.96 5.96 2.50
N LYS A 130 29.91 5.92 1.15
CA LYS A 130 30.44 7.00 0.29
C LYS A 130 29.54 8.23 0.20
N ARG A 131 28.23 8.10 0.50
CA ARG A 131 27.18 9.10 0.20
C ARG A 131 26.49 9.68 1.42
N LYS A 132 26.48 8.93 2.54
CA LYS A 132 25.74 9.34 3.75
C LYS A 132 26.23 10.67 4.32
N GLN A 133 25.30 11.43 4.82
CA GLN A 133 25.52 12.69 5.52
C GLN A 133 24.85 12.67 6.89
N LYS A 134 25.20 13.61 7.75
CA LYS A 134 24.59 13.72 9.08
C LYS A 134 23.08 13.95 8.95
N PHE A 135 22.29 13.17 9.69
CA PHE A 135 20.83 13.19 9.70
C PHE A 135 20.15 12.65 8.44
N ASP A 136 20.86 11.91 7.61
CA ASP A 136 20.22 11.16 6.52
C ASP A 136 19.40 10.00 7.08
N PHE A 137 18.31 9.69 6.37
CA PHE A 137 17.44 8.56 6.67
C PHE A 137 17.81 7.36 5.80
N LEU A 138 17.92 6.19 6.41
CA LEU A 138 18.08 4.90 5.72
C LEU A 138 16.78 4.12 5.80
N LEU A 139 16.16 3.87 4.64
CA LEU A 139 14.85 3.24 4.54
C LEU A 139 14.95 1.78 4.14
N CYS A 140 14.63 0.89 5.07
CA CYS A 140 14.78 -0.56 4.97
C CYS A 140 13.46 -1.23 4.57
N PHE A 141 13.02 -1.10 3.30
CA PHE A 141 11.74 -1.63 2.83
C PHE A 141 11.63 -3.17 2.87
N TRP A 142 12.75 -3.89 2.97
CA TRP A 142 12.77 -5.36 3.02
C TRP A 142 12.99 -5.92 4.44
N GLY A 143 12.79 -5.12 5.49
CA GLY A 143 12.87 -5.54 6.87
C GLY A 143 14.17 -6.27 7.22
N ILE A 144 14.05 -7.49 7.77
CA ILE A 144 15.20 -8.31 8.19
C ILE A 144 16.23 -8.55 7.08
N GLY A 145 15.83 -8.57 5.82
CA GLY A 145 16.76 -8.69 4.70
C GLY A 145 17.72 -7.52 4.55
N HIS A 146 17.40 -6.37 5.16
CA HIS A 146 18.25 -5.16 5.18
C HIS A 146 18.91 -4.92 6.56
N ALA A 147 18.71 -5.80 7.54
CA ALA A 147 19.22 -5.59 8.91
C ALA A 147 20.74 -5.42 8.96
N GLU A 148 21.47 -6.16 8.13
CA GLU A 148 22.95 -6.06 8.03
C GLU A 148 23.39 -4.65 7.59
N ILE A 149 22.65 -4.04 6.64
CA ILE A 149 22.94 -2.68 6.16
C ILE A 149 22.64 -1.66 7.26
N ALA A 150 21.49 -1.78 7.94
CA ALA A 150 21.14 -0.89 9.03
C ALA A 150 22.15 -0.95 10.17
N ASN A 151 22.60 -2.16 10.55
CA ASN A 151 23.60 -2.38 11.59
C ASN A 151 24.99 -1.82 11.22
N ALA A 152 25.33 -1.78 9.93
CA ALA A 152 26.58 -1.20 9.46
C ALA A 152 26.58 0.35 9.47
N HIS A 153 25.42 0.97 9.58
CA HIS A 153 25.25 2.43 9.58
C HIS A 153 24.48 2.96 10.81
N PRO A 154 24.95 2.71 12.03
CA PRO A 154 24.26 3.12 13.27
C PRO A 154 24.23 4.65 13.46
N ASP A 155 25.01 5.39 12.68
CA ASP A 155 25.05 6.84 12.61
C ASP A 155 23.99 7.46 11.70
N MET A 156 23.20 6.64 11.00
CA MET A 156 22.05 7.04 10.20
C MET A 156 20.73 6.81 10.95
N ILE A 157 19.69 7.54 10.56
CA ILE A 157 18.32 7.31 11.10
C ILE A 157 17.68 6.17 10.32
N CYS A 158 17.85 4.93 10.82
CA CYS A 158 17.35 3.73 10.17
C CYS A 158 15.88 3.53 10.48
N VAL A 159 15.04 3.47 9.45
CA VAL A 159 13.59 3.31 9.53
C VAL A 159 13.14 2.14 8.65
N GLU A 160 12.26 1.30 9.15
CA GLU A 160 11.51 0.33 8.35
C GLU A 160 10.12 0.91 8.04
N PRO A 161 9.92 1.46 6.82
CA PRO A 161 8.67 2.11 6.45
C PRO A 161 7.69 1.13 5.82
N GLY A 162 6.41 1.25 6.18
CA GLY A 162 5.34 0.48 5.56
C GLY A 162 5.41 -1.01 5.87
N ILE A 163 5.58 -1.37 7.14
CA ILE A 163 5.62 -2.76 7.60
C ILE A 163 4.27 -3.42 7.34
N GLY A 164 4.28 -4.41 6.46
CA GLY A 164 3.12 -5.22 6.05
C GLY A 164 3.39 -6.73 6.21
N CYS A 165 4.24 -7.11 7.12
CA CYS A 165 4.51 -8.50 7.52
C CYS A 165 4.35 -8.65 9.04
N PHE A 166 4.37 -9.90 9.50
CA PHE A 166 4.18 -10.23 10.91
C PHE A 166 5.49 -10.50 11.64
N ASN A 167 6.62 -10.27 11.00
CA ASN A 167 7.92 -10.34 11.61
C ASN A 167 8.21 -9.05 12.39
N PRO A 168 8.94 -9.13 13.52
CA PRO A 168 9.36 -7.95 14.24
C PRO A 168 10.27 -7.07 13.36
N PRO A 169 10.13 -5.73 13.48
CA PRO A 169 11.01 -4.80 12.77
C PRO A 169 12.48 -5.01 13.08
N SER A 170 13.32 -4.82 12.09
CA SER A 170 14.77 -4.95 12.18
C SER A 170 15.51 -3.62 12.42
N THR A 171 14.79 -2.51 12.50
CA THR A 171 15.34 -1.16 12.67
C THR A 171 14.83 -0.50 13.95
N PRO A 172 15.53 0.53 14.49
CA PRO A 172 15.09 1.24 15.69
C PRO A 172 13.73 1.94 15.55
N PHE A 173 13.40 2.42 14.34
CA PHE A 173 12.20 3.18 14.05
C PHE A 173 11.32 2.44 13.04
N SER A 174 10.00 2.44 13.26
CA SER A 174 9.07 1.58 12.53
C SER A 174 7.80 2.32 12.13
N ILE A 175 7.36 2.09 10.89
CA ILE A 175 6.07 2.56 10.38
C ILE A 175 5.29 1.35 9.88
N TYR A 176 4.14 1.09 10.48
CA TYR A 176 3.24 0.00 10.14
C TYR A 176 2.16 0.47 9.17
N GLU A 177 1.67 -0.42 8.30
CA GLU A 177 0.61 -0.11 7.33
C GLU A 177 -0.78 0.02 7.96
N SER A 178 -1.00 -0.63 9.11
CA SER A 178 -2.27 -0.62 9.83
C SER A 178 -2.06 -0.87 11.33
N TYR A 179 -3.03 -0.45 12.13
CA TYR A 179 -3.08 -0.81 13.54
C TYR A 179 -3.20 -2.32 13.75
N SER A 180 -3.87 -3.01 12.82
CA SER A 180 -4.01 -4.46 12.87
C SER A 180 -2.65 -5.16 12.84
N VAL A 181 -1.74 -4.81 11.93
CA VAL A 181 -0.42 -5.44 11.87
C VAL A 181 0.47 -4.99 13.02
N MET A 182 0.42 -3.72 13.40
CA MET A 182 1.18 -3.21 14.55
C MET A 182 0.82 -3.96 15.84
N ASN A 183 -0.48 -4.05 16.14
CA ASN A 183 -0.96 -4.72 17.33
C ASN A 183 -0.70 -6.24 17.31
N TYR A 184 -0.72 -6.86 16.11
CA TYR A 184 -0.35 -8.26 15.96
C TYR A 184 1.11 -8.50 16.34
N VAL A 185 2.03 -7.70 15.78
CA VAL A 185 3.47 -7.80 16.11
C VAL A 185 3.71 -7.53 17.58
N TYR A 186 3.11 -6.51 18.16
CA TYR A 186 3.22 -6.20 19.58
C TYR A 186 2.73 -7.35 20.46
N GLY A 187 1.60 -7.95 20.10
CA GLY A 187 1.04 -9.10 20.83
C GLY A 187 1.93 -10.35 20.74
N GLN A 188 2.47 -10.65 19.55
CA GLN A 188 3.36 -11.76 19.30
C GLN A 188 4.67 -11.62 20.11
N GLU A 189 5.28 -10.45 20.06
CA GLU A 189 6.56 -10.15 20.72
C GLU A 189 6.39 -9.74 22.18
N ARG A 190 5.15 -9.56 22.66
CA ARG A 190 4.84 -9.06 24.01
C ARG A 190 5.48 -7.69 24.31
N TRP A 191 5.58 -6.84 23.29
CA TRP A 191 6.16 -5.52 23.42
C TRP A 191 5.19 -4.51 24.03
N GLN A 192 5.76 -3.52 24.69
CA GLN A 192 5.03 -2.30 25.03
C GLN A 192 5.09 -1.33 23.84
N PRO A 193 4.06 -0.50 23.65
CA PRO A 193 4.06 0.52 22.60
C PRO A 193 5.28 1.44 22.69
N LYS A 194 5.88 1.73 21.53
CA LYS A 194 6.98 2.67 21.42
C LYS A 194 6.47 4.02 20.89
N TRP A 195 6.89 5.10 21.52
CA TRP A 195 6.53 6.46 21.08
C TRP A 195 7.00 6.82 19.66
N THR A 196 7.98 6.09 19.16
CA THR A 196 8.57 6.28 17.85
C THR A 196 7.95 5.40 16.78
N ASP A 197 7.07 4.48 17.11
CA ASP A 197 6.35 3.68 16.14
C ASP A 197 5.11 4.44 15.66
N ALA A 198 4.83 4.35 14.37
CA ALA A 198 3.67 5.01 13.76
C ALA A 198 2.88 4.05 12.88
N VAL A 199 1.62 4.39 12.64
CA VAL A 199 0.79 3.76 11.61
C VAL A 199 0.57 4.79 10.51
N ILE A 200 1.12 4.52 9.33
CA ILE A 200 0.88 5.32 8.13
C ILE A 200 0.42 4.36 7.04
N PRO A 201 -0.81 4.51 6.51
CA PRO A 201 -1.35 3.61 5.51
C PRO A 201 -0.51 3.54 4.25
N ASN A 202 -0.67 2.47 3.47
CA ASN A 202 -0.13 2.39 2.12
C ASN A 202 -0.67 3.52 1.25
N TYR A 203 0.09 3.89 0.24
CA TYR A 203 -0.15 5.04 -0.61
C TYR A 203 -0.18 4.66 -2.09
N PHE A 204 -1.00 5.39 -2.84
CA PHE A 204 -1.29 5.10 -4.24
C PHE A 204 -1.21 6.38 -5.07
N ASP A 205 -0.66 6.23 -6.27
CA ASP A 205 -0.66 7.29 -7.27
C ASP A 205 -2.01 7.34 -7.97
N LEU A 206 -2.71 8.46 -7.88
CA LEU A 206 -4.04 8.60 -8.49
C LEU A 206 -4.00 8.51 -10.02
N ASP A 207 -2.85 8.83 -10.62
CA ASP A 207 -2.64 8.75 -12.07
C ASP A 207 -2.64 7.31 -12.60
N ASP A 208 -2.45 6.32 -11.73
CA ASP A 208 -2.43 4.90 -12.10
C ASP A 208 -3.85 4.29 -12.18
N PHE A 209 -4.91 5.02 -11.77
CA PHE A 209 -6.27 4.48 -11.63
C PHE A 209 -7.34 5.35 -12.27
N THR A 210 -8.08 4.76 -13.20
CA THR A 210 -9.17 5.42 -13.91
C THR A 210 -10.52 5.14 -13.22
N PHE A 211 -11.24 6.20 -12.88
CA PHE A 211 -12.57 6.09 -12.27
C PHE A 211 -13.63 5.66 -13.29
N SER A 212 -14.53 4.76 -12.87
CA SER A 212 -15.77 4.45 -13.58
C SER A 212 -16.97 4.50 -12.63
N ALA A 213 -18.00 5.28 -13.00
CA ALA A 213 -19.23 5.39 -12.24
C ALA A 213 -20.14 4.15 -12.37
N THR A 214 -19.89 3.30 -13.36
CA THR A 214 -20.71 2.11 -13.66
C THR A 214 -19.82 0.91 -13.97
N PRO A 215 -20.22 -0.30 -13.54
CA PRO A 215 -19.50 -1.52 -13.93
C PRO A 215 -19.73 -1.85 -15.43
N ALA A 216 -18.83 -2.64 -16.00
CA ALA A 216 -18.98 -3.17 -17.35
C ALA A 216 -20.11 -4.19 -17.44
N LYS A 217 -20.63 -4.40 -18.65
CA LYS A 217 -21.58 -5.47 -18.96
C LYS A 217 -20.96 -6.45 -19.96
N PRO A 218 -21.15 -7.76 -19.81
CA PRO A 218 -21.84 -8.44 -18.71
C PRO A 218 -21.12 -8.24 -17.37
N HIS A 219 -21.86 -8.26 -16.27
CA HIS A 219 -21.30 -8.09 -14.94
C HIS A 219 -20.39 -9.24 -14.53
N TYR A 220 -19.32 -8.93 -13.82
CA TYR A 220 -18.42 -9.92 -13.22
C TYR A 220 -17.88 -9.42 -11.88
N PHE A 221 -17.53 -10.37 -11.01
CA PHE A 221 -16.68 -10.12 -9.85
C PHE A 221 -15.22 -10.26 -10.23
N MET A 222 -14.37 -9.52 -9.55
CA MET A 222 -12.92 -9.62 -9.66
C MET A 222 -12.33 -10.22 -8.41
N TYR A 223 -11.43 -11.19 -8.55
CA TYR A 223 -10.47 -11.61 -7.55
C TYR A 223 -9.09 -11.21 -8.05
N LEU A 224 -8.32 -10.48 -7.22
CA LEU A 224 -7.00 -10.00 -7.60
C LEU A 224 -5.99 -10.29 -6.48
N GLY A 225 -5.00 -11.14 -6.76
CA GLY A 225 -3.97 -11.54 -5.81
C GLY A 225 -3.45 -12.94 -6.06
N ARG A 226 -2.50 -13.37 -5.22
CA ARG A 226 -1.99 -14.74 -5.29
C ARG A 226 -3.12 -15.75 -5.16
N ILE A 227 -3.13 -16.75 -6.05
CA ILE A 227 -4.14 -17.82 -6.03
C ILE A 227 -3.69 -18.85 -4.99
N ILE A 228 -4.00 -18.57 -3.72
CA ILE A 228 -3.68 -19.44 -2.57
C ILE A 228 -4.87 -19.50 -1.62
N GLU A 229 -4.98 -20.58 -0.85
CA GLU A 229 -6.10 -20.82 0.06
C GLU A 229 -6.29 -19.66 1.06
N SER A 230 -5.21 -19.21 1.69
CA SER A 230 -5.27 -18.14 2.70
C SER A 230 -5.81 -16.81 2.17
N LYS A 231 -5.76 -16.56 0.86
CA LYS A 231 -6.40 -15.40 0.21
C LYS A 231 -7.89 -15.60 -0.08
N GLY A 232 -8.46 -16.77 0.27
CA GLY A 232 -9.89 -17.03 0.21
C GLY A 232 -10.45 -17.27 -1.19
N ILE A 233 -9.61 -17.75 -2.12
CA ILE A 233 -10.05 -18.03 -3.50
C ILE A 233 -11.25 -19.01 -3.54
N GLY A 234 -11.29 -20.01 -2.67
CA GLY A 234 -12.40 -20.96 -2.55
C GLY A 234 -13.72 -20.27 -2.17
N ILE A 235 -13.68 -19.27 -1.28
CA ILE A 235 -14.86 -18.46 -0.91
C ILE A 235 -15.33 -17.64 -2.11
N ALA A 236 -14.41 -17.01 -2.85
CA ALA A 236 -14.75 -16.21 -4.04
C ALA A 236 -15.43 -17.07 -5.12
N VAL A 237 -14.95 -18.30 -5.33
CA VAL A 237 -15.57 -19.29 -6.23
C VAL A 237 -16.99 -19.64 -5.78
N GLU A 238 -17.19 -19.91 -4.51
CA GLU A 238 -18.50 -20.26 -3.96
C GLU A 238 -19.50 -19.09 -4.07
N ILE A 239 -19.05 -17.85 -3.88
CA ILE A 239 -19.88 -16.65 -4.12
C ILE A 239 -20.32 -16.60 -5.59
N ALA A 240 -19.41 -16.82 -6.53
CA ALA A 240 -19.74 -16.84 -7.96
C ALA A 240 -20.80 -17.89 -8.30
N LYS A 241 -20.63 -19.12 -7.81
CA LYS A 241 -21.59 -20.23 -7.99
C LYS A 241 -22.98 -19.87 -7.44
N ARG A 242 -23.07 -19.35 -6.22
CA ARG A 242 -24.36 -19.03 -5.56
C ARG A 242 -25.05 -17.80 -6.13
N THR A 243 -24.32 -16.93 -6.82
CA THR A 243 -24.88 -15.72 -7.44
C THR A 243 -25.14 -15.86 -8.93
N GLY A 244 -24.50 -16.83 -9.60
CA GLY A 244 -24.51 -16.98 -11.05
C GLY A 244 -23.75 -15.86 -11.79
N ILE A 245 -22.98 -15.05 -11.06
CA ILE A 245 -22.19 -13.95 -11.65
C ILE A 245 -20.76 -14.44 -11.88
N LYS A 246 -20.22 -14.20 -13.07
CA LYS A 246 -18.87 -14.61 -13.45
C LYS A 246 -17.80 -14.04 -12.51
N LEU A 247 -16.81 -14.85 -12.15
CA LEU A 247 -15.63 -14.45 -11.39
C LEU A 247 -14.42 -14.46 -12.32
N LYS A 248 -13.77 -13.32 -12.47
CA LYS A 248 -12.46 -13.20 -13.11
C LYS A 248 -11.38 -13.27 -12.05
N VAL A 249 -10.45 -14.21 -12.21
CA VAL A 249 -9.36 -14.48 -11.25
C VAL A 249 -8.04 -14.06 -11.88
N ALA A 250 -7.41 -13.05 -11.30
CA ALA A 250 -6.10 -12.55 -11.72
C ALA A 250 -5.05 -12.68 -10.62
N GLY A 251 -3.84 -13.06 -11.01
CA GLY A 251 -2.67 -13.15 -10.15
C GLY A 251 -1.82 -14.38 -10.41
N GLN A 252 -0.75 -14.47 -9.63
CA GLN A 252 0.20 -15.58 -9.68
C GLN A 252 -0.34 -16.82 -8.95
N GLY A 253 0.03 -17.98 -9.43
CA GLY A 253 -0.29 -19.29 -8.85
C GLY A 253 -1.13 -20.18 -9.74
N ASN A 254 -1.07 -21.48 -9.47
CA ASN A 254 -1.84 -22.47 -10.20
C ASN A 254 -3.17 -22.74 -9.47
N PHE A 255 -4.30 -22.47 -10.14
CA PHE A 255 -5.61 -22.60 -9.55
C PHE A 255 -5.86 -24.04 -9.06
N LYS A 256 -5.72 -25.05 -9.95
CA LYS A 256 -5.98 -26.45 -9.62
C LYS A 256 -5.10 -26.95 -8.46
N ALA A 257 -3.82 -26.61 -8.49
CA ALA A 257 -2.88 -27.03 -7.45
C ALA A 257 -3.22 -26.45 -6.07
N ASN A 258 -3.72 -25.20 -6.03
CA ASN A 258 -3.98 -24.48 -4.78
C ASN A 258 -5.43 -24.56 -4.27
N VAL A 259 -6.39 -24.89 -5.17
CA VAL A 259 -7.83 -24.99 -4.82
C VAL A 259 -8.31 -26.45 -4.81
N GLY A 260 -7.57 -27.37 -5.45
CA GLY A 260 -7.83 -28.80 -5.43
C GLY A 260 -8.82 -29.29 -6.50
N PHE A 261 -9.37 -28.41 -7.34
CA PHE A 261 -10.29 -28.75 -8.43
C PHE A 261 -10.10 -27.84 -9.65
N GLU A 262 -10.65 -28.23 -10.80
CA GLU A 262 -10.63 -27.38 -12.00
C GLU A 262 -11.54 -26.15 -11.84
N PRO A 263 -11.23 -25.01 -12.49
CA PRO A 263 -12.12 -23.85 -12.48
C PRO A 263 -13.52 -24.23 -12.99
N PRO A 264 -14.59 -23.98 -12.19
CA PRO A 264 -15.94 -24.21 -12.66
C PRO A 264 -16.36 -23.19 -13.73
N PRO A 265 -17.50 -23.41 -14.45
CA PRO A 265 -17.91 -22.54 -15.56
C PRO A 265 -18.08 -21.05 -15.21
N GLU A 266 -18.34 -20.73 -13.96
CA GLU A 266 -18.46 -19.34 -13.47
C GLU A 266 -17.11 -18.64 -13.32
N VAL A 267 -16.00 -19.39 -13.35
CA VAL A 267 -14.64 -18.87 -13.08
C VAL A 267 -13.82 -18.80 -14.36
N GLU A 268 -13.27 -17.63 -14.61
CA GLU A 268 -12.32 -17.32 -15.68
C GLU A 268 -10.96 -16.97 -15.10
N ILE A 269 -9.93 -17.77 -15.41
CA ILE A 269 -8.56 -17.49 -14.99
C ILE A 269 -7.93 -16.56 -16.03
N VAL A 270 -7.66 -15.32 -15.67
CA VAL A 270 -7.07 -14.31 -16.58
C VAL A 270 -5.55 -14.20 -16.45
N GLY A 271 -4.97 -14.81 -15.42
CA GLY A 271 -3.52 -14.78 -15.20
C GLY A 271 -3.01 -13.47 -14.61
N TYR A 272 -1.73 -13.19 -14.84
CA TYR A 272 -1.11 -11.94 -14.41
C TYR A 272 -1.60 -10.79 -15.29
N LEU A 273 -1.90 -9.65 -14.66
CA LEU A 273 -2.34 -8.44 -15.34
C LEU A 273 -1.28 -7.34 -15.24
N GLU A 274 -0.91 -6.80 -16.38
CA GLU A 274 -0.12 -5.58 -16.45
C GLU A 274 -0.90 -4.39 -15.83
N PRO A 275 -0.23 -3.32 -15.38
CA PRO A 275 -0.88 -2.22 -14.66
C PRO A 275 -2.12 -1.64 -15.38
N LYS A 276 -2.05 -1.45 -16.71
CA LYS A 276 -3.17 -0.93 -17.51
C LYS A 276 -4.35 -1.91 -17.58
N GLU A 277 -4.08 -3.18 -17.83
CA GLU A 277 -5.11 -4.23 -17.89
C GLU A 277 -5.78 -4.40 -16.52
N ARG A 278 -4.97 -4.29 -15.47
CA ARG A 278 -5.43 -4.35 -14.08
C ARG A 278 -6.39 -3.20 -13.76
N ASP A 279 -6.05 -1.96 -14.13
CA ASP A 279 -6.95 -0.80 -14.02
C ASP A 279 -8.27 -1.06 -14.78
N GLU A 280 -8.20 -1.49 -16.04
CA GLU A 280 -9.37 -1.75 -16.87
C GLU A 280 -10.28 -2.82 -16.26
N MET A 281 -9.72 -3.92 -15.76
CA MET A 281 -10.51 -4.98 -15.14
C MET A 281 -11.08 -4.57 -13.79
N LEU A 282 -10.33 -3.84 -12.97
CA LEU A 282 -10.84 -3.34 -11.70
C LEU A 282 -12.00 -2.37 -11.91
N ARG A 283 -11.85 -1.35 -12.76
CA ARG A 283 -12.91 -0.36 -13.00
C ARG A 283 -14.18 -0.95 -13.62
N GLY A 284 -14.03 -2.03 -14.41
CA GLY A 284 -15.15 -2.76 -15.00
C GLY A 284 -15.86 -3.73 -14.07
N ALA A 285 -15.26 -4.14 -12.98
CA ALA A 285 -15.82 -5.11 -12.05
C ALA A 285 -17.06 -4.58 -11.32
N LEU A 286 -18.01 -5.48 -11.04
CA LEU A 286 -19.16 -5.22 -10.17
C LEU A 286 -18.70 -5.02 -8.72
N ALA A 287 -17.76 -5.85 -8.28
CA ALA A 287 -17.04 -5.73 -7.01
C ALA A 287 -15.70 -6.48 -7.07
N LEU A 288 -14.76 -6.08 -6.21
CA LEU A 288 -13.61 -6.90 -5.87
C LEU A 288 -13.94 -7.80 -4.69
N LEU A 289 -13.65 -9.10 -4.80
CA LEU A 289 -13.76 -10.07 -3.71
C LEU A 289 -12.39 -10.28 -3.06
N ALA A 290 -12.27 -9.97 -1.78
CA ALA A 290 -11.06 -10.17 -0.99
C ALA A 290 -11.37 -10.88 0.34
N PRO A 291 -11.87 -12.13 0.31
CA PRO A 291 -12.34 -12.89 1.47
C PRO A 291 -11.19 -13.64 2.16
N THR A 292 -10.12 -12.95 2.55
CA THR A 292 -8.92 -13.59 3.11
C THR A 292 -9.19 -14.31 4.43
N HIS A 293 -8.45 -15.38 4.69
CA HIS A 293 -8.53 -16.14 5.96
C HIS A 293 -7.51 -15.66 7.00
N TYR A 294 -6.49 -14.93 6.59
CA TYR A 294 -5.47 -14.44 7.52
C TYR A 294 -5.67 -12.97 7.87
N ASN A 295 -4.94 -12.50 8.87
CA ASN A 295 -4.93 -11.11 9.25
C ASN A 295 -4.26 -10.27 8.14
N GLU A 296 -5.06 -9.68 7.25
CA GLU A 296 -4.54 -8.88 6.12
C GLU A 296 -3.84 -7.62 6.66
N PRO A 297 -2.54 -7.40 6.33
CA PRO A 297 -1.81 -6.24 6.84
C PRO A 297 -2.35 -4.89 6.36
N PHE A 298 -2.78 -4.83 5.08
CA PHE A 298 -3.38 -3.64 4.49
C PHE A 298 -4.42 -3.99 3.42
N GLY A 299 -4.09 -4.89 2.50
CA GLY A 299 -4.97 -5.25 1.40
C GLY A 299 -4.94 -4.24 0.25
N GLY A 300 -3.77 -3.91 -0.27
CA GLY A 300 -3.58 -2.89 -1.31
C GLY A 300 -4.51 -3.00 -2.51
N VAL A 301 -4.85 -4.21 -2.93
CA VAL A 301 -5.79 -4.47 -4.03
C VAL A 301 -7.20 -3.90 -3.79
N THR A 302 -7.62 -3.79 -2.52
CA THR A 302 -8.90 -3.18 -2.17
C THR A 302 -8.88 -1.68 -2.42
N THR A 303 -7.79 -1.01 -2.07
CA THR A 303 -7.62 0.42 -2.35
C THR A 303 -7.54 0.68 -3.86
N GLU A 304 -6.85 -0.16 -4.62
CA GLU A 304 -6.82 -0.08 -6.09
C GLU A 304 -8.24 -0.18 -6.68
N ALA A 305 -9.05 -1.12 -6.20
CA ALA A 305 -10.44 -1.25 -6.62
C ALA A 305 -11.26 0.00 -6.27
N LEU A 306 -11.14 0.50 -5.04
CA LEU A 306 -11.83 1.72 -4.61
C LEU A 306 -11.42 2.95 -5.43
N LEU A 307 -10.14 3.08 -5.79
CA LEU A 307 -9.65 4.14 -6.66
C LEU A 307 -10.26 4.06 -8.07
N CYS A 308 -10.57 2.87 -8.57
CA CYS A 308 -11.32 2.67 -9.80
C CYS A 308 -12.84 2.91 -9.64
N GLY A 309 -13.30 3.19 -8.41
CA GLY A 309 -14.72 3.28 -8.05
C GLY A 309 -15.38 1.94 -7.78
N THR A 310 -14.64 0.85 -7.78
CA THR A 310 -15.18 -0.50 -7.60
C THR A 310 -15.32 -0.83 -6.13
N PRO A 311 -16.55 -1.15 -5.65
CA PRO A 311 -16.78 -1.52 -4.27
C PRO A 311 -16.13 -2.87 -3.93
N ILE A 312 -15.91 -3.11 -2.65
CA ILE A 312 -15.19 -4.28 -2.16
C ILE A 312 -16.04 -5.15 -1.24
N ILE A 313 -15.86 -6.46 -1.32
CA ILE A 313 -16.45 -7.44 -0.39
C ILE A 313 -15.30 -8.19 0.27
N THR A 314 -15.15 -8.03 1.58
CA THR A 314 -14.00 -8.53 2.32
C THR A 314 -14.43 -9.38 3.53
N SER A 315 -13.51 -10.13 4.11
CA SER A 315 -13.65 -10.61 5.48
C SER A 315 -13.66 -9.43 6.47
N ASP A 316 -14.15 -9.66 7.71
CA ASP A 316 -14.31 -8.64 8.75
C ASP A 316 -13.21 -8.76 9.81
N TRP A 317 -11.94 -8.73 9.38
CA TRP A 317 -10.76 -8.72 10.23
C TRP A 317 -9.53 -8.16 9.51
N GLY A 318 -8.41 -8.06 10.24
CA GLY A 318 -7.21 -7.43 9.74
C GLY A 318 -7.45 -5.96 9.39
N ALA A 319 -6.65 -5.43 8.50
CA ALA A 319 -6.78 -4.05 8.04
C ALA A 319 -8.10 -3.76 7.29
N PHE A 320 -8.86 -4.78 6.89
CA PHE A 320 -10.19 -4.54 6.32
C PHE A 320 -11.16 -3.92 7.31
N ALA A 321 -10.96 -4.16 8.62
CA ALA A 321 -11.74 -3.48 9.66
C ALA A 321 -11.45 -1.96 9.70
N GLU A 322 -10.28 -1.54 9.22
CA GLU A 322 -9.86 -0.14 9.14
C GLU A 322 -10.18 0.48 7.77
N ASN A 323 -9.99 -0.27 6.67
CA ASN A 323 -9.98 0.24 5.30
C ASN A 323 -11.30 0.08 4.55
N ASN A 324 -12.18 -0.85 4.94
CA ASN A 324 -13.47 -1.09 4.30
C ASN A 324 -14.61 -0.55 5.17
N LEU A 325 -15.20 0.56 4.77
CA LEU A 325 -16.33 1.17 5.47
C LEU A 325 -17.63 0.44 5.13
N GLN A 326 -18.20 -0.24 6.15
CA GLN A 326 -19.42 -1.03 6.01
C GLN A 326 -20.58 -0.22 5.41
N GLY A 327 -21.10 -0.66 4.26
CA GLY A 327 -22.21 -0.02 3.55
C GLY A 327 -21.87 1.28 2.81
N ILE A 328 -20.60 1.70 2.81
CA ILE A 328 -20.12 2.91 2.13
C ILE A 328 -19.15 2.55 1.00
N THR A 329 -18.07 1.83 1.31
CA THR A 329 -17.07 1.40 0.32
C THR A 329 -17.26 -0.05 -0.09
N GLY A 330 -18.05 -0.79 0.65
CA GLY A 330 -18.33 -2.20 0.42
C GLY A 330 -18.98 -2.87 1.62
N TYR A 331 -18.79 -4.17 1.73
CA TYR A 331 -19.31 -4.96 2.84
C TYR A 331 -18.23 -5.85 3.44
N ARG A 332 -18.19 -5.91 4.78
CA ARG A 332 -17.35 -6.85 5.55
C ARG A 332 -18.22 -8.01 6.01
N CYS A 333 -17.74 -9.23 5.79
CA CYS A 333 -18.52 -10.46 5.97
C CYS A 333 -17.76 -11.47 6.84
N ARG A 334 -18.50 -12.29 7.61
CA ARG A 334 -17.96 -13.33 8.50
C ARG A 334 -18.41 -14.74 8.15
N ASN A 335 -19.43 -14.90 7.30
CA ASN A 335 -19.94 -16.18 6.87
C ASN A 335 -20.43 -16.13 5.42
N MET A 336 -20.66 -17.28 4.83
CA MET A 336 -21.04 -17.40 3.41
C MET A 336 -22.36 -16.68 3.09
N ASP A 337 -23.36 -16.72 3.98
CA ASP A 337 -24.65 -16.08 3.74
C ASP A 337 -24.50 -14.55 3.67
N GLN A 338 -23.62 -13.97 4.51
CA GLN A 338 -23.28 -12.55 4.44
C GLN A 338 -22.55 -12.20 3.15
N PHE A 339 -21.59 -13.03 2.70
CA PHE A 339 -20.90 -12.83 1.42
C PHE A 339 -21.88 -12.86 0.23
N VAL A 340 -22.77 -13.84 0.19
CA VAL A 340 -23.79 -13.95 -0.86
C VAL A 340 -24.78 -12.78 -0.81
N TRP A 341 -25.21 -12.38 0.39
CA TRP A 341 -26.08 -11.21 0.56
C TRP A 341 -25.37 -9.94 0.09
N ALA A 342 -24.12 -9.72 0.47
CA ALA A 342 -23.30 -8.59 0.06
C ALA A 342 -23.15 -8.54 -1.46
N ALA A 343 -22.82 -9.67 -2.09
CA ALA A 343 -22.68 -9.79 -3.53
C ALA A 343 -23.97 -9.43 -4.29
N LYS A 344 -25.14 -9.89 -3.80
CA LYS A 344 -26.45 -9.54 -4.39
C LYS A 344 -26.86 -8.08 -4.16
N ASN A 345 -26.33 -7.42 -3.12
CA ASN A 345 -26.68 -6.05 -2.73
C ASN A 345 -25.59 -5.02 -3.06
N ILE A 346 -24.50 -5.41 -3.70
CA ILE A 346 -23.35 -4.54 -3.95
C ILE A 346 -23.68 -3.33 -4.84
N HIS A 347 -24.71 -3.43 -5.66
CA HIS A 347 -25.23 -2.35 -6.47
C HIS A 347 -25.74 -1.14 -5.68
N LYS A 348 -25.96 -1.29 -4.37
CA LYS A 348 -26.38 -0.21 -3.44
C LYS A 348 -25.20 0.68 -3.03
N ILE A 349 -23.96 0.25 -3.26
CA ILE A 349 -22.76 1.04 -2.95
C ILE A 349 -22.50 2.05 -4.07
N ASP A 350 -22.38 3.32 -3.67
CA ASP A 350 -22.04 4.41 -4.60
C ASP A 350 -20.54 4.37 -4.93
N ARG A 351 -20.21 4.12 -6.21
CA ARG A 351 -18.84 4.05 -6.70
C ARG A 351 -18.06 5.36 -6.53
N ARG A 352 -18.75 6.53 -6.54
CA ARG A 352 -18.12 7.84 -6.27
C ARG A 352 -17.64 7.93 -4.82
N LYS A 353 -18.41 7.38 -3.87
CA LYS A 353 -17.99 7.33 -2.46
C LYS A 353 -16.78 6.41 -2.27
N CYS A 354 -16.71 5.30 -3.00
CA CYS A 354 -15.53 4.44 -3.02
C CYS A 354 -14.27 5.21 -3.45
N ARG A 355 -14.34 5.88 -4.60
CA ARG A 355 -13.23 6.70 -5.12
C ARG A 355 -12.85 7.80 -4.15
N TYR A 356 -13.82 8.57 -3.68
CA TYR A 356 -13.59 9.68 -2.76
C TYR A 356 -12.88 9.24 -1.48
N TRP A 357 -13.35 8.14 -0.86
CA TRP A 357 -12.72 7.58 0.33
C TRP A 357 -11.26 7.22 0.10
N ALA A 358 -10.98 6.51 -0.99
CA ALA A 358 -9.61 6.07 -1.30
C ALA A 358 -8.67 7.25 -1.61
N GLU A 359 -9.13 8.25 -2.36
CA GLU A 359 -8.36 9.47 -2.63
C GLU A 359 -8.03 10.24 -1.36
N LYS A 360 -9.01 10.43 -0.48
CA LYS A 360 -8.84 11.21 0.75
C LYS A 360 -7.95 10.56 1.78
N ASN A 361 -7.80 9.22 1.74
CA ASN A 361 -7.06 8.51 2.78
C ASN A 361 -5.76 7.87 2.30
N PHE A 362 -5.62 7.58 1.00
CA PHE A 362 -4.51 6.74 0.50
C PHE A 362 -3.76 7.33 -0.70
N SER A 363 -4.05 8.55 -1.14
CA SER A 363 -3.28 9.20 -2.21
C SER A 363 -1.87 9.58 -1.76
N LEU A 364 -0.95 9.72 -2.71
CA LEU A 364 0.41 10.22 -2.43
C LEU A 364 0.37 11.57 -1.72
N GLU A 365 -0.54 12.45 -2.15
CA GLU A 365 -0.72 13.81 -1.63
C GLU A 365 -1.19 13.80 -0.17
N ARG A 366 -2.04 12.81 0.19
CA ARG A 366 -2.53 12.65 1.55
C ARG A 366 -1.46 12.08 2.48
N ILE A 367 -0.69 11.11 2.00
CA ILE A 367 0.25 10.35 2.83
C ILE A 367 1.60 11.05 2.98
N ALA A 368 2.03 11.81 1.98
CA ALA A 368 3.33 12.50 2.04
C ALA A 368 3.54 13.36 3.30
N PRO A 369 2.59 14.23 3.70
CA PRO A 369 2.74 15.03 4.92
C PRO A 369 2.84 14.19 6.20
N MET A 370 2.21 13.02 6.25
CA MET A 370 2.30 12.13 7.41
C MET A 370 3.72 11.58 7.57
N TYR A 371 4.34 11.15 6.46
CA TYR A 371 5.73 10.71 6.43
C TYR A 371 6.70 11.86 6.78
N GLU A 372 6.51 13.05 6.21
CA GLU A 372 7.34 14.21 6.52
C GLU A 372 7.29 14.58 7.99
N GLU A 373 6.10 14.59 8.58
CA GLU A 373 5.92 14.85 10.00
C GLU A 373 6.61 13.80 10.86
N TYR A 374 6.46 12.52 10.50
CA TYR A 374 7.14 11.44 11.19
C TYR A 374 8.66 11.60 11.14
N PHE A 375 9.25 11.74 9.95
CA PHE A 375 10.70 11.88 9.80
C PHE A 375 11.25 13.13 10.50
N THR A 376 10.54 14.24 10.42
CA THR A 376 10.93 15.46 11.12
C THR A 376 10.91 15.27 12.64
N SER A 377 9.95 14.51 13.17
CA SER A 377 9.87 14.24 14.60
C SER A 377 11.00 13.35 15.12
N LEU A 378 11.61 12.52 14.26
CA LEU A 378 12.73 11.66 14.65
C LEU A 378 14.05 12.41 14.81
N LEU A 379 14.24 13.55 14.16
CA LEU A 379 15.50 14.30 14.20
C LEU A 379 15.93 14.69 15.63
N PRO A 380 15.08 15.32 16.47
CA PRO A 380 15.44 15.60 17.85
C PRO A 380 15.61 14.34 18.70
N ILE A 381 14.80 13.30 18.48
CA ILE A 381 14.90 12.03 19.21
C ILE A 381 16.24 11.36 18.94
N PHE A 382 16.66 11.29 17.70
CA PHE A 382 17.94 10.70 17.29
C PHE A 382 19.14 11.44 17.87
N THR A 383 19.03 12.74 18.08
CA THR A 383 20.10 13.55 18.71
C THR A 383 20.11 13.49 20.24
N GLY A 384 19.28 12.68 20.85
CA GLY A 384 19.22 12.48 22.31
C GLY A 384 18.48 13.58 23.07
N LYS A 385 17.83 14.52 22.35
CA LYS A 385 17.00 15.56 22.96
C LYS A 385 15.62 15.04 23.38
N GLY A 386 15.22 13.95 22.81
CA GLY A 386 14.20 13.06 23.33
C GLY A 386 12.77 13.57 23.25
N PHE A 387 11.90 12.70 23.76
CA PHE A 387 10.45 12.86 23.80
C PHE A 387 9.98 14.08 24.62
N TYR A 388 10.76 14.51 25.60
CA TYR A 388 10.38 15.58 26.51
C TYR A 388 10.73 17.00 26.01
N GLU A 389 11.45 17.14 24.93
CA GLU A 389 11.72 18.46 24.38
C GLU A 389 10.51 18.98 23.59
N VAL A 390 10.22 20.26 23.80
CA VAL A 390 9.13 20.92 23.11
C VAL A 390 9.45 21.03 21.63
N ASN A 391 8.61 20.43 20.80
CA ASN A 391 8.61 20.67 19.37
C ASN A 391 7.55 21.75 19.07
N GLU A 392 8.01 22.93 18.67
CA GLU A 392 7.14 24.08 18.39
C GLU A 392 6.12 23.78 17.28
N ASP A 393 6.51 22.96 16.31
CA ASP A 393 5.65 22.54 15.19
C ASP A 393 4.55 21.55 15.61
N ARG A 394 4.60 21.01 16.83
CA ARG A 394 3.68 20.00 17.36
C ARG A 394 3.01 20.40 18.67
N LYS A 395 2.92 21.69 18.96
CA LYS A 395 2.25 22.18 20.17
C LYS A 395 0.74 22.01 20.14
N ASP A 396 0.14 22.01 18.94
CA ASP A 396 -1.29 21.87 18.81
C ASP A 396 -1.71 20.41 18.94
N ILE A 397 -2.84 20.17 19.58
CA ILE A 397 -3.47 18.84 19.65
C ILE A 397 -4.37 18.57 18.46
N ASP A 398 -4.41 19.47 17.47
CA ASP A 398 -5.24 19.34 16.29
C ASP A 398 -4.61 18.45 15.20
N TRP A 399 -3.38 17.95 15.42
CA TRP A 399 -2.71 17.05 14.50
C TRP A 399 -3.54 15.81 14.17
N LEU A 400 -4.30 15.26 15.13
CA LEU A 400 -5.21 14.14 14.89
C LEU A 400 -6.31 14.47 13.87
N LYS A 401 -6.85 15.69 13.93
CA LYS A 401 -7.88 16.16 12.97
C LYS A 401 -7.27 16.33 11.56
N ARG A 402 -6.00 16.75 11.47
CA ARG A 402 -5.31 16.85 10.20
C ARG A 402 -5.03 15.48 9.60
N ASP A 403 -4.55 14.56 10.42
CA ASP A 403 -4.10 13.24 9.98
C ASP A 403 -5.26 12.27 9.81
N TYR A 404 -6.33 12.47 10.60
CA TYR A 404 -7.54 11.65 10.58
C TYR A 404 -8.78 12.54 10.53
N PRO A 405 -9.03 13.25 9.42
CA PRO A 405 -10.20 14.12 9.32
C PRO A 405 -11.48 13.30 9.44
N LEU A 406 -12.34 13.71 10.37
CA LEU A 406 -13.71 13.22 10.45
C LEU A 406 -14.51 14.01 9.41
N ASP A 407 -14.82 13.41 8.29
CA ASP A 407 -15.76 13.99 7.33
C ASP A 407 -17.15 14.03 7.99
N LYS A 408 -17.69 15.24 8.15
CA LYS A 408 -19.05 15.47 8.59
C LYS A 408 -20.02 15.40 7.42
#